data_63a253c7edf3d835cd0fa3a6e2db1d6a
#
_entry.id   63a253c7edf3d835cd0fa3a6e2db1d6a
#
_cell.length_a   1.000
_cell.length_b   1.000
_cell.length_c   1.000
_cell.angle_alpha   90.00
_cell.angle_beta   90.00
_cell.angle_gamma   90.00
#
_symmetry.space_group_name_H-M   'P 1'
#
loop_
_entity.id
_entity.type
_entity.pdbx_description
1 polymer ?
#
loop_
_entity_poly.entity_id
_entity_poly.type
_entity_poly.pdbx_seq_one_letter_code
_entity_poly.pdbx_strand_id
1 'polypeptide(L)'
;MKHRLERVREVIKRELSELIVRELTFPSALVTVQDVDVTPDLKHSNVYISALGSEADRDAAFKKLQDNRAMLQQAMSKRVVLKYTPQIHFRLDTSIERGSRIIELLQKIEIPGSDPSESAPE
;
A
#
# COMPACT_ATOMS: atom_id res chain seq x y z
N MET A 1 -23.93 5.19 -4.55
CA MET A 1 -23.21 4.17 -3.80
C MET A 1 -21.76 4.12 -4.19
N LYS A 2 -21.46 4.02 -5.50
CA LYS A 2 -20.07 4.03 -5.97
C LYS A 2 -19.35 5.30 -5.54
N HIS A 3 -20.00 6.42 -5.68
CA HIS A 3 -19.38 7.71 -5.34
C HIS A 3 -19.04 7.81 -3.86
N ARG A 4 -19.83 7.15 -3.04
CA ARG A 4 -19.58 7.17 -1.61
C ARG A 4 -18.28 6.45 -1.27
N LEU A 5 -18.08 5.26 -1.84
CA LEU A 5 -16.85 4.50 -1.59
C LEU A 5 -15.64 5.24 -2.13
N GLU A 6 -15.76 5.79 -3.32
CA GLU A 6 -14.65 6.55 -3.92
C GLU A 6 -14.29 7.77 -3.06
N ARG A 7 -15.30 8.47 -2.56
CA ARG A 7 -15.07 9.62 -1.72
C ARG A 7 -14.38 9.24 -0.42
N VAL A 8 -14.83 8.15 0.19
CA VAL A 8 -14.22 7.67 1.43
C VAL A 8 -12.76 7.31 1.18
N ARG A 9 -12.48 6.61 0.08
CA ARG A 9 -11.10 6.24 -0.27
C ARG A 9 -10.22 7.48 -0.42
N GLU A 10 -10.71 8.48 -1.13
CA GLU A 10 -9.93 9.69 -1.37
C GLU A 10 -9.67 10.46 -0.08
N VAL A 11 -10.67 10.54 0.76
CA VAL A 11 -10.51 11.23 2.04
C VAL A 11 -9.49 10.51 2.90
N ILE A 12 -9.60 9.18 3.01
CA ILE A 12 -8.67 8.41 3.81
C ILE A 12 -7.25 8.55 3.25
N LYS A 13 -7.09 8.43 1.95
CA LYS A 13 -5.78 8.55 1.32
C LYS A 13 -5.15 9.90 1.63
N ARG A 14 -5.89 10.97 1.47
CA ARG A 14 -5.37 12.31 1.70
C ARG A 14 -5.02 12.54 3.17
N GLU A 15 -5.96 12.23 4.06
CA GLU A 15 -5.74 12.49 5.48
C GLU A 15 -4.65 11.62 6.06
N LEU A 16 -4.62 10.36 5.66
CA LEU A 16 -3.61 9.45 6.17
C LEU A 16 -2.23 9.80 5.64
N SER A 17 -2.14 10.21 4.38
CA SER A 17 -0.87 10.67 3.81
C SER A 17 -0.30 11.83 4.61
N GLU A 18 -1.15 12.80 4.95
CA GLU A 18 -0.72 13.93 5.75
C GLU A 18 -0.30 13.53 7.15
N LEU A 19 -1.06 12.63 7.76
CA LEU A 19 -0.74 12.16 9.11
C LEU A 19 0.60 11.42 9.15
N ILE A 20 0.85 10.59 8.16
CA ILE A 20 2.10 9.83 8.13
C ILE A 20 3.29 10.78 8.02
N VAL A 21 3.20 11.78 7.14
CA VAL A 21 4.27 12.75 6.98
C VAL A 21 4.47 13.57 8.25
N ARG A 22 3.38 13.92 8.90
CA ARG A 22 3.42 14.78 10.08
C ARG A 22 3.91 14.05 11.32
N GLU A 23 3.45 12.81 11.51
CA GLU A 23 3.68 12.11 12.77
C GLU A 23 4.88 11.16 12.74
N LEU A 24 5.30 10.75 11.56
CA LEU A 24 6.38 9.77 11.45
C LEU A 24 7.51 10.29 10.58
N THR A 25 8.73 9.84 10.91
CA THR A 25 9.91 10.17 10.13
C THR A 25 10.53 8.88 9.61
N PHE A 26 10.90 8.87 8.34
CA PHE A 26 11.53 7.72 7.71
C PHE A 26 12.87 8.18 7.11
N PRO A 27 13.94 8.11 7.92
CA PRO A 27 15.20 8.72 7.48
C PRO A 27 15.85 8.05 6.27
N SER A 28 15.59 6.78 6.06
CA SER A 28 16.27 6.03 5.00
C SER A 28 15.34 5.53 3.90
N ALA A 29 14.08 5.89 3.94
CA ALA A 29 13.12 5.43 2.96
C ALA A 29 12.16 6.55 2.60
N LEU A 30 11.73 6.56 1.35
CA LEU A 30 10.66 7.47 0.93
C LEU A 30 9.36 6.68 0.98
N VAL A 31 8.47 7.07 1.87
CA VAL A 31 7.22 6.35 2.13
C VAL A 31 6.05 7.15 1.58
N THR A 32 5.21 6.50 0.79
CA THR A 32 4.07 7.14 0.15
C THR A 32 2.85 6.24 0.22
N VAL A 33 1.69 6.82 0.46
CA VAL A 33 0.42 6.10 0.32
C VAL A 33 0.06 6.09 -1.16
N GLN A 34 0.14 4.92 -1.78
CA GLN A 34 -0.13 4.79 -3.20
C GLN A 34 -1.61 4.67 -3.50
N ASP A 35 -2.32 3.93 -2.68
CA ASP A 35 -3.72 3.70 -2.93
C ASP A 35 -4.41 3.25 -1.65
N VAL A 36 -5.72 3.37 -1.63
CA VAL A 36 -6.54 2.92 -0.52
C VAL A 36 -7.73 2.16 -1.09
N ASP A 37 -8.01 1.02 -0.51
CA ASP A 37 -9.17 0.22 -0.88
C ASP A 37 -10.04 0.06 0.35
N VAL A 38 -11.34 0.28 0.21
CA VAL A 38 -12.28 0.25 1.34
C VAL A 38 -13.33 -0.82 1.05
N THR A 39 -13.60 -1.66 2.05
CA THR A 39 -14.62 -2.68 1.91
C THR A 39 -16.00 -2.04 1.79
N PRO A 40 -16.94 -2.69 1.08
CA PRO A 40 -18.28 -2.11 0.89
C PRO A 40 -19.02 -1.81 2.18
N ASP A 41 -18.74 -2.54 3.25
CA ASP A 41 -19.36 -2.29 4.54
C ASP A 41 -18.69 -1.14 5.30
N LEU A 42 -17.62 -0.56 4.73
CA LEU A 42 -16.88 0.56 5.30
C LEU A 42 -16.21 0.23 6.64
N LYS A 43 -15.98 -1.05 6.90
CA LYS A 43 -15.35 -1.45 8.15
C LYS A 43 -13.86 -1.59 8.07
N HIS A 44 -13.32 -1.86 6.88
CA HIS A 44 -11.90 -2.08 6.69
C HIS A 44 -11.37 -1.28 5.53
N SER A 45 -10.14 -0.81 5.65
CA SER A 45 -9.44 -0.15 4.56
C SER A 45 -8.07 -0.76 4.42
N ASN A 46 -7.70 -1.11 3.18
CA ASN A 46 -6.36 -1.57 2.87
C ASN A 46 -5.59 -0.39 2.31
N VAL A 47 -4.53 -0.02 3.00
CA VAL A 47 -3.72 1.14 2.64
C VAL A 47 -2.42 0.63 2.04
N TYR A 48 -2.25 0.85 0.76
CA TYR A 48 -1.10 0.35 0.01
C TYR A 48 0.02 1.37 0.09
N ILE A 49 1.13 0.94 0.65
CA ILE A 49 2.28 1.79 0.94
C ILE A 49 3.40 1.45 -0.02
N SER A 50 3.97 2.48 -0.63
CA SER A 50 5.19 2.35 -1.41
C SER A 50 6.33 2.90 -0.58
N ALA A 51 7.41 2.14 -0.48
CA ALA A 51 8.61 2.56 0.24
C ALA A 51 9.80 2.35 -0.66
N LEU A 52 10.51 3.43 -0.95
CA LEU A 52 11.71 3.39 -1.77
C LEU A 52 12.94 3.44 -0.87
N GLY A 53 13.87 2.57 -1.14
CA GLY A 53 15.08 2.43 -0.34
C GLY A 53 15.58 1.01 -0.42
N SER A 54 16.57 0.66 0.38
CA SER A 54 17.04 -0.71 0.44
C SER A 54 15.95 -1.60 1.02
N GLU A 55 16.12 -2.90 0.88
CA GLU A 55 15.16 -3.83 1.43
C GLU A 55 15.03 -3.65 2.95
N ALA A 56 16.16 -3.48 3.62
CA ALA A 56 16.17 -3.26 5.06
C ALA A 56 15.45 -1.96 5.41
N ASP A 57 15.67 -0.91 4.63
CA ASP A 57 15.02 0.38 4.87
C ASP A 57 13.51 0.28 4.69
N ARG A 58 13.08 -0.46 3.66
CA ARG A 58 11.65 -0.66 3.41
C ARG A 58 11.00 -1.46 4.51
N ASP A 59 11.68 -2.51 4.97
CA ASP A 59 11.14 -3.33 6.05
C ASP A 59 11.02 -2.53 7.34
N ALA A 60 12.02 -1.72 7.65
CA ALA A 60 11.99 -0.87 8.83
C ALA A 60 10.86 0.15 8.74
N ALA A 61 10.65 0.73 7.57
CA ALA A 61 9.60 1.71 7.37
C ALA A 61 8.23 1.07 7.56
N PHE A 62 8.04 -0.11 6.98
CA PHE A 62 6.77 -0.80 7.10
C PHE A 62 6.50 -1.21 8.54
N LYS A 63 7.53 -1.70 9.24
CA LYS A 63 7.39 -2.03 10.65
C LYS A 63 6.98 -0.82 11.46
N LYS A 64 7.57 0.32 11.17
CA LYS A 64 7.23 1.57 11.86
C LYS A 64 5.78 1.94 11.65
N LEU A 65 5.28 1.78 10.43
CA LEU A 65 3.87 2.03 10.15
C LEU A 65 2.98 1.08 10.95
N GLN A 66 3.33 -0.21 10.98
CA GLN A 66 2.54 -1.18 11.73
C GLN A 66 2.57 -0.89 13.23
N ASP A 67 3.72 -0.53 13.75
CA ASP A 67 3.85 -0.23 15.17
C ASP A 67 3.02 1.00 15.57
N ASN A 68 2.82 1.90 14.63
CA ASN A 68 2.08 3.14 14.89
C ASN A 68 0.65 3.10 14.33
N ARG A 69 0.19 1.94 13.90
CA ARG A 69 -1.12 1.83 13.27
C ARG A 69 -2.25 2.31 14.17
N ALA A 70 -2.23 1.93 15.44
CA ALA A 70 -3.27 2.31 16.37
C ALA A 70 -3.32 3.83 16.56
N MET A 71 -2.16 4.45 16.68
CA MET A 71 -2.07 5.90 16.83
C MET A 71 -2.60 6.60 15.58
N LEU A 72 -2.21 6.11 14.40
CA LEU A 72 -2.68 6.68 13.15
C LEU A 72 -4.17 6.49 12.97
N GLN A 73 -4.69 5.32 13.38
CA GLN A 73 -6.11 5.05 13.33
C GLN A 73 -6.89 6.05 14.16
N GLN A 74 -6.43 6.28 15.37
CA GLN A 74 -7.09 7.22 16.28
C GLN A 74 -7.01 8.64 15.76
N ALA A 75 -5.85 9.04 15.27
CA ALA A 75 -5.66 10.39 14.73
C ALA A 75 -6.55 10.60 13.51
N MET A 76 -6.65 9.59 12.65
CA MET A 76 -7.48 9.69 11.45
C MET A 76 -8.96 9.81 11.82
N SER A 77 -9.40 9.07 12.82
CA SER A 77 -10.81 9.11 13.19
C SER A 77 -11.22 10.47 13.72
N LYS A 78 -10.26 11.26 14.20
CA LYS A 78 -10.56 12.62 14.64
C LYS A 78 -10.62 13.61 13.47
N ARG A 79 -9.92 13.30 12.38
CA ARG A 79 -9.85 14.20 11.23
C ARG A 79 -10.94 13.92 10.20
N VAL A 80 -11.43 12.69 10.14
CA VAL A 80 -12.36 12.27 9.11
C VAL A 80 -13.76 12.18 9.71
N VAL A 81 -14.70 12.92 9.12
CA VAL A 81 -16.07 12.94 9.60
C VAL A 81 -16.83 11.81 8.91
N LEU A 82 -16.81 10.65 9.52
CA LEU A 82 -17.52 9.47 9.05
C LEU A 82 -18.23 8.84 10.24
N LYS A 83 -19.35 8.18 9.94
CA LYS A 83 -20.08 7.49 10.99
C LYS A 83 -19.19 6.43 11.66
N TYR A 84 -18.46 5.70 10.85
CA TYR A 84 -17.46 4.75 11.33
C TYR A 84 -16.20 4.96 10.51
N THR A 85 -15.05 5.00 11.19
CA THR A 85 -13.78 5.11 10.50
C THR A 85 -13.31 3.69 10.19
N PRO A 86 -13.08 3.36 8.90
CA PRO A 86 -12.62 2.02 8.55
C PRO A 86 -11.31 1.70 9.24
N GLN A 87 -11.16 0.45 9.66
CA GLN A 87 -9.94 0.00 10.29
C GLN A 87 -8.81 -0.04 9.26
N ILE A 88 -7.68 0.56 9.61
CA ILE A 88 -6.53 0.63 8.71
C ILE A 88 -5.77 -0.69 8.71
N HIS A 89 -5.46 -1.17 7.51
CA HIS A 89 -4.58 -2.32 7.31
C HIS A 89 -3.52 -1.89 6.32
N PHE A 90 -2.27 -1.80 6.77
CA PHE A 90 -1.18 -1.42 5.88
C PHE A 90 -0.75 -2.62 5.06
N ARG A 91 -0.59 -2.38 3.76
CA ARG A 91 -0.12 -3.39 2.83
C ARG A 91 1.03 -2.79 2.03
N LEU A 92 2.06 -3.55 1.81
CA LEU A 92 3.17 -3.07 1.00
C LEU A 92 2.77 -3.18 -0.46
N ASP A 93 2.90 -2.08 -1.19
CA ASP A 93 2.58 -2.08 -2.61
C ASP A 93 3.81 -2.53 -3.38
N THR A 94 3.73 -3.73 -3.93
CA THR A 94 4.83 -4.30 -4.71
C THR A 94 4.50 -4.31 -6.21
N SER A 95 3.59 -3.44 -6.63
CA SER A 95 3.15 -3.44 -8.03
C SER A 95 4.31 -3.22 -9.00
N ILE A 96 5.26 -2.35 -8.66
CA ILE A 96 6.42 -2.11 -9.51
C ILE A 96 7.28 -3.36 -9.58
N GLU A 97 7.57 -3.97 -8.43
CA GLU A 97 8.36 -5.19 -8.40
C GLU A 97 7.65 -6.33 -9.12
N ARG A 98 6.34 -6.46 -8.92
CA ARG A 98 5.57 -7.48 -9.61
C ARG A 98 5.58 -7.26 -11.10
N GLY A 99 5.48 -6.01 -11.53
CA GLY A 99 5.54 -5.67 -12.93
C GLY A 99 6.88 -6.07 -13.55
N SER A 100 7.97 -5.73 -12.88
CA SER A 100 9.30 -6.11 -13.36
C SER A 100 9.45 -7.62 -13.43
N ARG A 101 8.96 -8.32 -12.41
CA ARG A 101 9.05 -9.77 -12.39
C ARG A 101 8.24 -10.40 -13.52
N ILE A 102 7.07 -9.87 -13.78
CA ILE A 102 6.24 -10.37 -14.87
C ILE A 102 6.93 -10.16 -16.21
N ILE A 103 7.55 -9.01 -16.40
CA ILE A 103 8.28 -8.74 -17.62
C ILE A 103 9.45 -9.71 -17.78
N GLU A 104 10.17 -9.98 -16.72
CA GLU A 104 11.26 -10.95 -16.76
C GLU A 104 10.77 -12.34 -17.14
N LEU A 105 9.65 -12.74 -16.57
CA LEU A 105 9.09 -14.05 -16.88
C LEU A 105 8.64 -14.12 -18.33
N LEU A 106 8.03 -13.08 -18.82
CA LEU A 106 7.62 -13.02 -20.22
C LEU A 106 8.83 -13.10 -21.16
N GLN A 107 9.91 -12.39 -20.82
CA GLN A 107 11.11 -12.45 -21.62
C GLN A 107 11.70 -13.86 -21.65
N LYS A 108 11.70 -14.53 -20.52
CA LYS A 108 12.17 -15.91 -20.47
C LYS A 108 11.32 -16.83 -21.33
N ILE A 109 10.02 -16.62 -21.32
CA ILE A 109 9.11 -17.45 -22.12
C ILE A 109 9.34 -17.21 -23.60
N GLU A 110 9.65 -15.99 -23.99
CA GLU A 110 9.82 -15.62 -25.38
C GLU A 110 11.18 -15.98 -25.94
N ILE A 111 12.16 -16.29 -25.12
CA ILE A 111 13.49 -16.62 -25.59
C ILE A 111 13.41 -17.87 -26.44
N PRO A 112 13.88 -17.80 -27.69
CA PRO A 112 13.88 -18.99 -28.56
C PRO A 112 14.73 -20.10 -27.96
N GLY A 113 14.24 -21.30 -28.02
CA GLY A 113 14.92 -22.40 -27.42
C GLY A 113 14.54 -22.65 -25.99
N SER A 114 13.90 -21.72 -25.36
CA SER A 114 13.32 -21.96 -24.04
C SER A 114 12.05 -22.75 -24.20
N ASP A 115 11.93 -23.78 -23.46
CA ASP A 115 10.70 -24.53 -23.44
C ASP A 115 9.68 -23.75 -22.65
N PRO A 116 8.57 -23.37 -23.25
CA PRO A 116 7.54 -22.64 -22.52
C PRO A 116 7.08 -23.36 -21.26
N SER A 117 7.09 -24.68 -21.29
CA SER A 117 6.66 -25.42 -20.12
C SER A 117 7.65 -25.31 -18.98
N GLU A 118 8.90 -25.08 -19.30
CA GLU A 118 9.92 -24.90 -18.26
C GLU A 118 9.77 -23.58 -17.55
N SER A 119 9.47 -22.56 -18.32
CA SER A 119 9.43 -21.23 -17.75
C SER A 119 8.05 -20.83 -17.27
N ALA A 120 7.03 -21.48 -17.77
CA ALA A 120 5.67 -21.09 -17.44
C ALA A 120 5.35 -21.17 -15.96
N PRO A 121 5.78 -22.18 -15.25
CA PRO A 121 5.40 -22.30 -13.84
C PRO A 121 6.00 -21.27 -12.93
N GLU A 122 7.04 -20.67 -13.34
CA GLU A 122 7.67 -19.68 -12.45
C GLU A 122 6.97 -18.36 -12.32
#